data_1fd09b2f594a3b7d6ada891a9f1cb9b2
#
_entry.id   1fd09b2f594a3b7d6ada891a9f1cb9b2
#
_cell.length_a   1.000
_cell.length_b   1.000
_cell.length_c   1.000
_cell.angle_alpha   90.00
_cell.angle_beta   90.00
_cell.angle_gamma   90.00
#
_symmetry.space_group_name_H-M   'P 1'
#
loop_
_entity.id
_entity.type
_entity.pdbx_description
1 polymer ?
#
loop_
_entity_poly.entity_id
_entity_poly.type
_entity_poly.pdbx_seq_one_letter_code
_entity_poly.pdbx_strand_id
1 'polypeptide(L)'
;MRESTLLVGVFGVGLVVATTTQAHHAVQAQFDVNKQESFVGVLTKVDWINPHAWFHFDVTKEDGTVEQWATETIGPNGLRRLGLSDRRLFVIGETYKVDYNPDRSGAHYGFTNAFTFPDGKYVKVGFIDENGISK
;
A
#
# COMPACT_ATOMS: atom_id res chain seq x y z
N MET A 1 -61.18 -32.98 -9.16
CA MET A 1 -60.40 -32.26 -8.16
C MET A 1 -58.92 -32.44 -8.45
N ARG A 2 -58.33 -31.35 -8.85
CA ARG A 2 -56.88 -31.34 -9.17
C ARG A 2 -56.19 -30.58 -8.03
N GLU A 3 -55.41 -31.27 -7.28
CA GLU A 3 -54.56 -30.66 -6.23
C GLU A 3 -53.29 -30.09 -6.89
N SER A 4 -53.17 -28.78 -6.86
CA SER A 4 -51.96 -28.08 -7.36
C SER A 4 -50.97 -27.96 -6.24
N THR A 5 -49.92 -28.76 -6.29
CA THR A 5 -48.78 -28.70 -5.35
C THR A 5 -47.89 -27.51 -5.74
N LEU A 6 -47.88 -26.47 -4.92
CA LEU A 6 -47.00 -25.33 -5.07
C LEU A 6 -45.59 -25.72 -4.54
N LEU A 7 -44.64 -25.83 -5.46
CA LEU A 7 -43.21 -25.96 -5.08
C LEU A 7 -42.66 -24.57 -4.75
N VAL A 8 -42.42 -24.29 -3.47
CA VAL A 8 -41.71 -23.10 -3.04
C VAL A 8 -40.21 -23.39 -3.15
N GLY A 9 -39.59 -22.86 -4.19
CA GLY A 9 -38.14 -22.87 -4.34
C GLY A 9 -37.48 -21.85 -3.40
N VAL A 10 -36.77 -22.36 -2.38
CA VAL A 10 -35.94 -21.53 -1.53
C VAL A 10 -34.64 -21.19 -2.31
N PHE A 11 -34.56 -19.99 -2.85
CA PHE A 11 -33.31 -19.44 -3.37
C PHE A 11 -32.41 -19.06 -2.17
N GLY A 12 -31.45 -19.93 -1.87
CA GLY A 12 -30.37 -19.62 -0.94
C GLY A 12 -29.47 -18.55 -1.53
N VAL A 13 -29.56 -17.33 -1.03
CA VAL A 13 -28.58 -16.26 -1.31
C VAL A 13 -27.30 -16.64 -0.59
N GLY A 14 -26.37 -17.24 -1.31
CA GLY A 14 -25.02 -17.50 -0.82
C GLY A 14 -24.30 -16.17 -0.64
N LEU A 15 -24.14 -15.74 0.61
CA LEU A 15 -23.33 -14.59 0.98
C LEU A 15 -21.86 -14.94 0.71
N VAL A 16 -21.33 -14.49 -0.42
CA VAL A 16 -19.90 -14.58 -0.72
C VAL A 16 -19.19 -13.58 0.19
N VAL A 17 -18.72 -14.03 1.33
CA VAL A 17 -17.80 -13.27 2.18
C VAL A 17 -16.46 -13.31 1.47
N ALA A 18 -16.19 -12.31 0.64
CA ALA A 18 -14.87 -12.10 0.06
C ALA A 18 -13.90 -11.80 1.18
N THR A 19 -13.07 -12.78 1.50
CA THR A 19 -12.12 -12.71 2.62
C THR A 19 -11.00 -11.74 2.29
N THR A 20 -10.87 -10.68 3.09
CA THR A 20 -9.77 -9.70 3.07
C THR A 20 -8.39 -10.32 3.35
N THR A 21 -8.35 -11.58 3.74
CA THR A 21 -7.13 -12.35 4.05
C THR A 21 -6.22 -12.58 2.85
N GLN A 22 -6.74 -12.64 1.63
CA GLN A 22 -5.89 -12.87 0.44
C GLN A 22 -4.98 -11.68 0.11
N ALA A 23 -5.41 -10.45 0.34
CA ALA A 23 -4.59 -9.27 0.08
C ALA A 23 -3.38 -9.18 1.03
N HIS A 24 -3.54 -9.57 2.29
CA HIS A 24 -2.46 -9.57 3.27
C HIS A 24 -1.38 -10.63 2.96
N HIS A 25 -1.79 -11.82 2.54
CA HIS A 25 -0.85 -12.88 2.14
C HIS A 25 -0.06 -12.51 0.87
N ALA A 26 -0.67 -11.78 -0.07
CA ALA A 26 0.03 -11.34 -1.27
C ALA A 26 1.16 -10.36 -0.94
N VAL A 27 0.93 -9.40 -0.02
CA VAL A 27 1.92 -8.42 0.40
C VAL A 27 3.11 -9.11 1.08
N GLN A 28 2.88 -10.04 2.00
CA GLN A 28 3.96 -10.80 2.68
C GLN A 28 4.74 -11.71 1.72
N ALA A 29 4.09 -12.23 0.68
CA ALA A 29 4.77 -13.05 -0.33
C ALA A 29 5.71 -12.20 -1.21
N GLN A 30 5.34 -10.95 -1.48
CA GLN A 30 6.09 -10.05 -2.34
C GLN A 30 7.21 -9.33 -1.59
N PHE A 31 6.96 -8.81 -0.40
CA PHE A 31 7.92 -8.00 0.36
C PHE A 31 8.62 -8.80 1.46
N ASP A 32 9.88 -8.44 1.73
CA ASP A 32 10.62 -9.01 2.85
C ASP A 32 10.27 -8.28 4.16
N VAL A 33 9.31 -8.81 4.89
CA VAL A 33 8.79 -8.22 6.13
C VAL A 33 9.81 -8.18 7.26
N ASN A 34 10.90 -8.97 7.17
CA ASN A 34 11.97 -9.00 8.15
C ASN A 34 13.08 -7.99 7.84
N LYS A 35 13.00 -7.33 6.70
CA LYS A 35 13.99 -6.36 6.23
C LYS A 35 13.37 -4.98 6.10
N GLN A 36 14.00 -4.00 6.74
CA GLN A 36 13.62 -2.60 6.60
C GLN A 36 14.78 -1.83 6.01
N GLU A 37 14.50 -1.09 4.97
CA GLU A 37 15.45 -0.22 4.28
C GLU A 37 14.88 1.21 4.20
N SER A 38 15.72 2.14 3.76
CA SER A 38 15.26 3.50 3.48
C SER A 38 16.01 4.09 2.31
N PHE A 39 15.34 4.98 1.59
CA PHE A 39 15.96 5.87 0.61
C PHE A 39 15.49 7.30 0.80
N VAL A 40 16.23 8.23 0.19
CA VAL A 40 15.83 9.63 0.02
C VAL A 40 15.62 9.87 -1.48
N GLY A 41 14.45 10.38 -1.84
CA GLY A 41 14.09 10.58 -3.24
C GLY A 41 13.17 11.76 -3.45
N VAL A 42 13.17 12.27 -4.68
CA VAL A 42 12.27 13.33 -5.12
C VAL A 42 10.95 12.69 -5.58
N LEU A 43 9.84 13.10 -5.00
CA LEU A 43 8.52 12.62 -5.37
C LEU A 43 8.16 13.07 -6.78
N THR A 44 7.85 12.14 -7.67
CA THR A 44 7.51 12.41 -9.08
C THR A 44 6.04 12.19 -9.40
N LYS A 45 5.37 11.29 -8.68
CA LYS A 45 3.96 10.94 -8.92
C LYS A 45 3.34 10.28 -7.70
N VAL A 46 2.03 10.46 -7.52
CA VAL A 46 1.22 9.70 -6.57
C VAL A 46 -0.03 9.18 -7.27
N ASP A 47 -0.25 7.86 -7.20
CA ASP A 47 -1.45 7.20 -7.68
C ASP A 47 -2.36 6.86 -6.50
N TRP A 48 -3.46 7.59 -6.35
CA TRP A 48 -4.44 7.41 -5.28
C TRP A 48 -5.48 6.37 -5.68
N ILE A 49 -5.09 5.11 -5.69
CA ILE A 49 -5.93 3.99 -6.11
C ILE A 49 -6.17 3.00 -4.97
N ASN A 50 -7.24 2.22 -5.06
CA ASN A 50 -7.53 1.11 -4.15
C ASN A 50 -7.03 -0.20 -4.77
N PRO A 51 -6.60 -1.17 -3.96
CA PRO A 51 -6.55 -1.18 -2.50
C PRO A 51 -5.33 -0.47 -1.90
N HIS A 52 -4.31 -0.15 -2.69
CA HIS A 52 -3.07 0.47 -2.24
C HIS A 52 -2.76 1.72 -3.06
N ALA A 53 -2.35 2.81 -2.39
CA ALA A 53 -1.82 3.98 -3.06
C ALA A 53 -0.34 3.76 -3.40
N TRP A 54 0.12 4.40 -4.48
CA TRP A 54 1.47 4.25 -5.00
C TRP A 54 2.18 5.59 -5.05
N PHE A 55 3.43 5.58 -4.62
CA PHE A 55 4.30 6.75 -4.61
C PHE A 55 5.53 6.46 -5.47
N HIS A 56 5.85 7.35 -6.39
CA HIS A 56 6.96 7.22 -7.32
C HIS A 56 8.01 8.27 -7.02
N PHE A 57 9.27 7.86 -7.04
CA PHE A 57 10.40 8.72 -6.68
C PHE A 57 11.55 8.58 -7.68
N ASP A 58 12.26 9.67 -7.88
CA ASP A 58 13.59 9.66 -8.47
C ASP A 58 14.63 9.66 -7.33
N VAL A 59 15.45 8.62 -7.26
CA VAL A 59 16.49 8.44 -6.25
C VAL A 59 17.84 8.63 -6.91
N THR A 60 18.55 9.69 -6.53
CA THR A 60 19.91 9.96 -7.04
C THR A 60 20.91 9.19 -6.20
N LYS A 61 21.73 8.37 -6.87
CA LYS A 61 22.83 7.60 -6.27
C LYS A 61 24.07 8.46 -6.09
N GLU A 62 25.03 7.95 -5.32
CA GLU A 62 26.32 8.63 -5.07
C GLU A 62 27.11 8.91 -6.36
N ASP A 63 26.96 8.06 -7.39
CA ASP A 63 27.60 8.25 -8.70
C ASP A 63 26.85 9.23 -9.62
N GLY A 64 25.75 9.83 -9.12
CA GLY A 64 24.93 10.79 -9.86
C GLY A 64 23.87 10.15 -10.76
N THR A 65 23.83 8.82 -10.87
CA THR A 65 22.75 8.13 -11.60
C THR A 65 21.43 8.25 -10.88
N VAL A 66 20.33 8.30 -11.63
CA VAL A 66 18.97 8.39 -11.08
C VAL A 66 18.27 7.06 -11.30
N GLU A 67 17.80 6.47 -10.22
CA GLU A 67 16.95 5.29 -10.22
C GLU A 67 15.50 5.67 -9.98
N GLN A 68 14.62 5.09 -10.78
CA GLN A 68 13.17 5.23 -10.55
C GLN A 68 12.70 4.19 -9.55
N TRP A 69 12.11 4.66 -8.47
CA TRP A 69 11.56 3.84 -7.40
C TRP A 69 10.05 3.97 -7.32
N ALA A 70 9.39 2.89 -6.96
CA ALA A 70 7.99 2.93 -6.60
C ALA A 70 7.79 2.28 -5.24
N THR A 71 6.91 2.85 -4.42
CA THR A 71 6.48 2.21 -3.18
C THR A 71 4.97 2.20 -3.08
N GLU A 72 4.41 1.08 -2.66
CA GLU A 72 3.00 1.02 -2.32
C GLU A 72 2.78 1.25 -0.83
N THR A 73 1.59 1.70 -0.47
CA THR A 73 1.15 1.91 0.90
C THR A 73 -0.22 1.28 1.10
N ILE A 74 -0.75 1.44 2.31
CA ILE A 74 -2.18 1.25 2.54
C ILE A 74 -3.00 2.14 1.60
N GLY A 75 -4.24 1.74 1.33
CA GLY A 75 -5.10 2.48 0.40
C GLY A 75 -5.49 3.88 0.89
N PRO A 76 -6.09 4.70 0.00
CA PRO A 76 -6.45 6.09 0.29
C PRO A 76 -7.30 6.27 1.56
N ASN A 77 -8.18 5.34 1.87
CA ASN A 77 -8.99 5.38 3.10
C ASN A 77 -8.14 5.17 4.36
N GLY A 78 -7.13 4.31 4.29
CA GLY A 78 -6.17 4.11 5.38
C GLY A 78 -5.33 5.37 5.60
N LEU A 79 -4.78 5.94 4.53
CA LEU A 79 -4.02 7.19 4.57
C LEU A 79 -4.86 8.33 5.14
N ARG A 80 -6.15 8.41 4.82
CA ARG A 80 -7.06 9.42 5.40
C ARG A 80 -7.18 9.31 6.92
N ARG A 81 -7.26 8.09 7.47
CA ARG A 81 -7.32 7.88 8.93
C ARG A 81 -6.05 8.36 9.63
N LEU A 82 -4.93 8.36 8.93
CA LEU A 82 -3.65 8.88 9.43
C LEU A 82 -3.46 10.39 9.19
N GLY A 83 -4.48 11.07 8.65
CA GLY A 83 -4.39 12.49 8.29
C GLY A 83 -3.58 12.76 7.01
N LEU A 84 -3.30 11.74 6.21
CA LEU A 84 -2.47 11.81 5.00
C LEU A 84 -3.29 11.87 3.71
N SER A 85 -4.57 12.20 3.77
CA SER A 85 -5.43 12.29 2.58
C SER A 85 -5.36 13.63 1.87
N ASP A 86 -4.80 14.66 2.50
CA ASP A 86 -4.61 15.94 1.84
C ASP A 86 -3.48 15.80 0.81
N ARG A 87 -3.87 15.84 -0.46
CA ARG A 87 -2.92 15.71 -1.59
C ARG A 87 -1.85 16.80 -1.60
N ARG A 88 -2.09 17.94 -0.91
CA ARG A 88 -1.10 19.01 -0.77
C ARG A 88 0.05 18.66 0.17
N LEU A 89 -0.08 17.61 0.98
CA LEU A 89 1.00 17.11 1.83
C LEU A 89 2.10 16.43 1.01
N PHE A 90 1.72 15.85 -0.14
CA PHE A 90 2.65 15.18 -1.03
C PHE A 90 2.88 16.05 -2.26
N VAL A 91 3.89 16.90 -2.18
CA VAL A 91 4.23 17.87 -3.22
C VAL A 91 5.20 17.24 -4.22
N ILE A 92 4.78 17.18 -5.49
CA ILE A 92 5.65 16.71 -6.57
C ILE A 92 6.86 17.63 -6.70
N GLY A 93 8.05 17.06 -6.80
CA GLY A 93 9.32 17.79 -6.86
C GLY A 93 9.99 17.98 -5.50
N GLU A 94 9.30 17.73 -4.40
CA GLU A 94 9.89 17.78 -3.07
C GLU A 94 10.56 16.45 -2.68
N THR A 95 11.51 16.53 -1.74
CA THR A 95 12.31 15.38 -1.29
C THR A 95 11.72 14.77 -0.03
N TYR A 96 11.58 13.46 -0.05
CA TYR A 96 11.10 12.65 1.07
C TYR A 96 12.12 11.57 1.41
N LYS A 97 12.20 11.20 2.69
CA LYS A 97 12.80 9.91 3.09
C LYS A 97 11.66 8.90 3.24
N VAL A 98 11.86 7.73 2.68
CA VAL A 98 10.90 6.62 2.72
C VAL A 98 11.54 5.44 3.43
N ASP A 99 10.92 4.98 4.52
CA ASP A 99 11.26 3.72 5.16
C ASP A 99 10.32 2.64 4.60
N TYR A 100 10.86 1.52 4.16
CA TYR A 100 10.10 0.51 3.42
C TYR A 100 10.62 -0.92 3.66
N ASN A 101 9.74 -1.91 3.41
CA ASN A 101 10.14 -3.29 3.24
C ASN A 101 10.42 -3.55 1.76
N PRO A 102 11.61 -4.07 1.40
CA PRO A 102 12.00 -4.25 0.01
C PRO A 102 11.25 -5.40 -0.66
N ASP A 103 11.05 -5.27 -1.97
CA ASP A 103 10.60 -6.37 -2.82
C ASP A 103 11.63 -7.50 -2.82
N ARG A 104 11.16 -8.75 -2.71
CA ARG A 104 12.04 -9.94 -2.64
C ARG A 104 12.83 -10.19 -3.92
N SER A 105 12.36 -9.67 -5.07
CA SER A 105 13.07 -9.78 -6.34
C SER A 105 14.29 -8.87 -6.46
N GLY A 106 14.42 -7.89 -5.56
CA GLY A 106 15.45 -6.86 -5.64
C GLY A 106 15.13 -5.73 -6.62
N ALA A 107 13.91 -5.65 -7.13
CA ALA A 107 13.46 -4.51 -7.91
C ALA A 107 13.45 -3.23 -7.08
N HIS A 108 13.51 -2.06 -7.74
CA HIS A 108 13.38 -0.73 -7.10
C HIS A 108 11.92 -0.48 -6.67
N TYR A 109 11.47 -1.31 -5.77
CA TYR A 109 10.10 -1.40 -5.34
C TYR A 109 10.02 -1.82 -3.86
N GLY A 110 9.03 -1.29 -3.13
CA GLY A 110 8.86 -1.61 -1.73
C GLY A 110 7.48 -1.31 -1.19
N PHE A 111 7.20 -1.77 0.03
CA PHE A 111 6.03 -1.38 0.81
C PHE A 111 6.42 -0.36 1.86
N THR A 112 5.80 0.81 1.82
CA THR A 112 6.13 1.95 2.68
C THR A 112 5.69 1.72 4.12
N ASN A 113 6.63 1.86 5.05
CA ASN A 113 6.38 1.83 6.50
C ASN A 113 6.18 3.24 7.06
N ALA A 114 6.97 4.20 6.58
CA ALA A 114 6.89 5.58 7.04
C ALA A 114 7.41 6.57 5.99
N PHE A 115 6.95 7.81 6.10
CA PHE A 115 7.50 8.96 5.40
C PHE A 115 8.14 9.93 6.37
N THR A 116 9.31 10.48 6.00
CA THR A 116 9.81 11.73 6.57
C THR A 116 9.60 12.81 5.53
N PHE A 117 8.81 13.80 5.87
CA PHE A 117 8.44 14.93 5.02
C PHE A 117 9.59 15.95 4.91
N PRO A 118 9.54 16.89 3.92
CA PRO A 118 10.58 17.91 3.75
C PRO A 118 10.82 18.78 4.99
N ASP A 119 9.80 18.99 5.82
CA ASP A 119 9.87 19.73 7.09
C ASP A 119 10.45 18.91 8.26
N GLY A 120 10.82 17.64 8.02
CA GLY A 120 11.34 16.71 9.01
C GLY A 120 10.27 15.93 9.78
N LYS A 121 8.99 16.17 9.53
CA LYS A 121 7.91 15.42 10.18
C LYS A 121 7.94 13.95 9.76
N TYR A 122 8.04 13.06 10.76
CA TYR A 122 8.01 11.61 10.57
C TYR A 122 6.61 11.06 10.80
N VAL A 123 6.08 10.30 9.84
CA VAL A 123 4.75 9.70 9.93
C VAL A 123 4.81 8.23 9.56
N LYS A 124 4.48 7.38 10.51
CA LYS A 124 4.26 5.94 10.24
C LYS A 124 2.98 5.77 9.46
N VAL A 125 3.06 4.99 8.38
CA VAL A 125 1.93 4.65 7.52
C VAL A 125 1.38 3.27 7.87
N GLY A 126 2.28 2.36 8.18
CA GLY A 126 2.00 0.99 8.55
C GLY A 126 3.28 0.20 8.48
N PHE A 127 3.24 -1.02 8.92
CA PHE A 127 4.29 -2.00 8.65
C PHE A 127 3.63 -3.35 8.37
N ILE A 128 4.33 -4.17 7.63
CA ILE A 128 3.92 -5.54 7.38
C ILE A 128 4.68 -6.40 8.37
N ASP A 129 3.97 -7.18 9.14
CA ASP A 129 4.53 -8.22 9.99
C ASP A 129 3.99 -9.61 9.58
N GLU A 130 4.34 -10.63 10.32
CA GLU A 130 3.86 -12.00 10.09
C GLU A 130 2.33 -12.16 10.22
N ASN A 131 1.66 -11.19 10.84
CA ASN A 131 0.20 -11.17 11.05
C ASN A 131 -0.53 -10.28 10.03
N GLY A 132 0.21 -9.60 9.15
CA GLY A 132 -0.32 -8.70 8.14
C GLY A 132 0.12 -7.25 8.32
N ILE A 133 -0.72 -6.29 7.86
CA ILE A 133 -0.44 -4.86 8.01
C ILE A 133 -0.87 -4.41 9.40
N SER A 134 0.09 -4.06 10.23
CA SER A 134 -0.14 -3.44 11.54
C SER A 134 -0.27 -1.92 11.41
N LYS A 135 -1.10 -1.35 12.28
CA LYS A 135 -1.35 0.10 12.35
C LYS A 135 -0.45 0.76 13.39
#